data_ed46dbb81c763cb58f9262532dc8722e
#
_entry.id   ed46dbb81c763cb58f9262532dc8722e
#
_cell.length_a   1.000
_cell.length_b   1.000
_cell.length_c   1.000
_cell.angle_alpha   90.00
_cell.angle_beta   90.00
_cell.angle_gamma   90.00
#
_symmetry.space_group_name_H-M   'P 1'
#
loop_
_entity.id
_entity.type
_entity.pdbx_description
1 polymer ?
#
loop_
_entity_poly.entity_id
_entity_poly.type
_entity_poly.pdbx_seq_one_letter_code
_entity_poly.pdbx_strand_id
1 'polypeptide(L)'
;MNNGVSVEEIVENTSIASLYGLEYGGGYIFHVDQNDFSLLIATDFSEIGNVAWGDVFSLDTSAEIGSGQENTDLIIQGNLNDNSINGIEHGNDNYAFKIVDDLVYNNHNDWFIPSSGSMSVIYDNVHSNGFGNFDEDLVYWSSTKQGYFPYVMSFDLSLGWGGQSFLGACTQVNGLLIARKVSQ
;
A
#
# COMPACT_ATOMS: atom_id res chain seq x y z
N MET A 1 -13.23 -9.76 -16.53
CA MET A 1 -11.95 -9.37 -17.14
C MET A 1 -11.21 -10.50 -17.88
N ASN A 2 -11.49 -11.75 -17.63
CA ASN A 2 -10.89 -12.87 -18.40
C ASN A 2 -11.56 -13.18 -19.75
N ASN A 3 -12.57 -12.40 -20.18
CA ASN A 3 -13.34 -12.67 -21.40
C ASN A 3 -13.14 -11.60 -22.50
N GLY A 4 -12.07 -10.83 -22.45
CA GLY A 4 -11.73 -9.80 -23.44
C GLY A 4 -12.55 -8.51 -23.34
N VAL A 5 -13.31 -8.32 -22.26
CA VAL A 5 -14.03 -7.08 -21.95
C VAL A 5 -13.08 -6.14 -21.21
N SER A 6 -12.93 -4.89 -21.68
CA SER A 6 -12.08 -3.89 -21.03
C SER A 6 -12.71 -3.35 -19.75
N VAL A 7 -11.89 -2.76 -18.86
CA VAL A 7 -12.40 -2.07 -17.66
C VAL A 7 -13.30 -0.90 -18.05
N GLU A 8 -12.96 -0.15 -19.10
CA GLU A 8 -13.78 0.93 -19.65
C GLU A 8 -15.19 0.44 -20.02
N GLU A 9 -15.29 -0.64 -20.77
CA GLU A 9 -16.58 -1.22 -21.18
C GLU A 9 -17.37 -1.74 -19.96
N ILE A 10 -16.72 -2.28 -18.94
CA ILE A 10 -17.37 -2.70 -17.70
C ILE A 10 -17.93 -1.47 -16.97
N VAL A 11 -17.13 -0.41 -16.84
CA VAL A 11 -17.51 0.82 -16.13
C VAL A 11 -18.65 1.55 -16.84
N GLU A 12 -18.69 1.55 -18.18
CA GLU A 12 -19.80 2.12 -18.95
C GLU A 12 -21.13 1.39 -18.74
N ASN A 13 -21.08 0.08 -18.51
CA ASN A 13 -22.27 -0.77 -18.38
C ASN A 13 -22.67 -1.12 -16.94
N THR A 14 -21.79 -0.84 -15.95
CA THR A 14 -22.02 -1.14 -14.54
C THR A 14 -21.51 -0.01 -13.65
N SER A 15 -21.71 -0.14 -12.34
CA SER A 15 -21.07 0.76 -11.37
C SER A 15 -19.62 0.39 -11.15
N ILE A 16 -18.71 1.38 -11.07
CA ILE A 16 -17.31 1.18 -10.65
C ILE A 16 -17.24 0.41 -9.32
N ALA A 17 -18.15 0.71 -8.39
CA ALA A 17 -18.22 0.03 -7.10
C ALA A 17 -18.41 -1.49 -7.20
N SER A 18 -18.96 -2.00 -8.30
CA SER A 18 -19.11 -3.44 -8.52
C SER A 18 -17.78 -4.17 -8.81
N LEU A 19 -16.72 -3.43 -9.07
CA LEU A 19 -15.37 -3.96 -9.24
C LEU A 19 -14.61 -4.09 -7.93
N TYR A 20 -14.98 -3.31 -6.92
CA TYR A 20 -14.24 -3.29 -5.66
C TYR A 20 -14.39 -4.61 -4.90
N GLY A 21 -13.28 -5.10 -4.34
CA GLY A 21 -13.21 -6.37 -3.65
C GLY A 21 -13.09 -7.60 -4.56
N LEU A 22 -13.16 -7.44 -5.89
CA LEU A 22 -12.90 -8.56 -6.80
C LEU A 22 -11.40 -8.89 -6.84
N GLU A 23 -11.09 -10.19 -6.82
CA GLU A 23 -9.72 -10.66 -7.01
C GLU A 23 -9.28 -10.46 -8.46
N TYR A 24 -8.17 -9.77 -8.65
CA TYR A 24 -7.56 -9.56 -9.95
C TYR A 24 -6.06 -9.24 -9.83
N GLY A 25 -5.24 -9.76 -10.73
CA GLY A 25 -3.83 -9.42 -10.81
C GLY A 25 -3.01 -9.71 -9.55
N GLY A 26 -3.45 -10.65 -8.71
CA GLY A 26 -2.76 -11.08 -7.50
C GLY A 26 -3.20 -10.38 -6.21
N GLY A 27 -4.25 -9.56 -6.27
CA GLY A 27 -4.83 -8.88 -5.10
C GLY A 27 -6.30 -8.51 -5.32
N TYR A 28 -6.81 -7.59 -4.54
CA TYR A 28 -8.21 -7.13 -4.55
C TYR A 28 -8.29 -5.73 -5.10
N ILE A 29 -9.20 -5.48 -6.04
CA ILE A 29 -9.41 -4.16 -6.64
C ILE A 29 -9.97 -3.22 -5.57
N PHE A 30 -9.27 -2.10 -5.31
CA PHE A 30 -9.74 -1.08 -4.38
C PHE A 30 -10.02 0.27 -5.02
N HIS A 31 -9.47 0.53 -6.21
CA HIS A 31 -9.68 1.80 -6.93
C HIS A 31 -9.57 1.59 -8.44
N VAL A 32 -10.33 2.37 -9.20
CA VAL A 32 -10.26 2.50 -10.65
C VAL A 32 -9.92 3.94 -10.97
N ASP A 33 -8.79 4.18 -11.61
CA ASP A 33 -8.45 5.51 -12.15
C ASP A 33 -9.33 5.78 -13.38
N GLN A 34 -10.18 6.80 -13.30
CA GLN A 34 -11.11 7.13 -14.38
C GLN A 34 -10.46 7.85 -15.56
N ASN A 35 -9.19 8.23 -15.46
CA ASN A 35 -8.46 8.90 -16.54
C ASN A 35 -7.87 7.89 -17.55
N ASP A 36 -7.39 6.75 -17.06
CA ASP A 36 -6.71 5.73 -17.88
C ASP A 36 -7.30 4.32 -17.70
N PHE A 37 -8.35 4.19 -16.91
CA PHE A 37 -9.01 2.92 -16.54
C PHE A 37 -8.07 1.88 -15.93
N SER A 38 -6.94 2.31 -15.42
CA SER A 38 -6.06 1.42 -14.65
C SER A 38 -6.71 1.03 -13.32
N LEU A 39 -6.35 -0.15 -12.85
CA LEU A 39 -6.80 -0.69 -11.57
C LEU A 39 -5.70 -0.55 -10.53
N LEU A 40 -6.06 -0.13 -9.33
CA LEU A 40 -5.21 -0.29 -8.16
C LEU A 40 -5.73 -1.49 -7.37
N ILE A 41 -4.84 -2.44 -7.10
CA ILE A 41 -5.12 -3.65 -6.35
C ILE A 41 -4.21 -3.76 -5.14
N ALA A 42 -4.68 -4.43 -4.09
CA ALA A 42 -3.91 -4.61 -2.86
C ALA A 42 -4.13 -5.99 -2.24
N THR A 43 -3.17 -6.44 -1.45
CA THR A 43 -3.23 -7.66 -0.66
C THR A 43 -2.38 -7.55 0.60
N ASP A 44 -2.69 -8.35 1.63
CA ASP A 44 -1.84 -8.51 2.80
C ASP A 44 -0.53 -9.23 2.43
N PHE A 45 0.56 -8.81 3.02
CA PHE A 45 1.89 -9.45 2.91
C PHE A 45 2.62 -9.49 4.26
N SER A 46 1.88 -9.60 5.33
CA SER A 46 2.44 -9.64 6.70
C SER A 46 3.04 -10.99 7.11
N GLU A 47 2.95 -12.01 6.27
CA GLU A 47 3.53 -13.35 6.53
C GLU A 47 5.06 -13.34 6.76
N ILE A 48 5.77 -12.31 6.32
CA ILE A 48 7.20 -12.09 6.66
C ILE A 48 7.40 -11.57 8.08
N GLY A 49 6.33 -11.25 8.80
CA GLY A 49 6.35 -10.60 10.12
C GLY A 49 6.45 -9.08 10.04
N ASN A 50 6.61 -8.46 11.20
CA ASN A 50 6.72 -7.02 11.31
C ASN A 50 8.12 -6.54 10.93
N VAL A 51 8.20 -5.47 10.15
CA VAL A 51 9.45 -4.88 9.65
C VAL A 51 9.51 -3.38 9.94
N ALA A 52 10.73 -2.83 10.00
CA ALA A 52 10.93 -1.39 10.16
C ALA A 52 10.54 -0.63 8.89
N TRP A 53 10.10 0.62 9.04
CA TRP A 53 9.72 1.48 7.92
C TRP A 53 10.91 1.82 7.02
N GLY A 54 11.97 2.28 7.60
CA GLY A 54 13.19 2.76 6.93
C GLY A 54 13.87 3.84 7.76
N ASP A 55 14.94 4.43 7.25
CA ASP A 55 15.76 5.41 7.97
C ASP A 55 15.93 6.74 7.20
N VAL A 56 14.88 7.24 6.61
CA VAL A 56 14.86 8.54 5.94
C VAL A 56 14.30 9.60 6.87
N PHE A 57 15.14 10.57 7.23
CA PHE A 57 14.81 11.55 8.26
C PHE A 57 14.01 12.75 7.73
N SER A 58 14.37 13.31 6.60
CA SER A 58 13.82 14.56 6.08
C SER A 58 13.20 14.39 4.69
N LEU A 59 12.24 13.49 4.58
CA LEU A 59 11.51 13.26 3.34
C LEU A 59 10.01 13.35 3.60
N ASP A 60 9.31 14.18 2.84
CA ASP A 60 7.86 14.19 2.79
C ASP A 60 7.41 13.44 1.53
N THR A 61 6.38 12.60 1.67
CA THR A 61 5.79 11.84 0.58
C THR A 61 4.29 12.07 0.49
N SER A 62 3.70 11.80 -0.66
CA SER A 62 2.30 12.09 -0.94
C SER A 62 1.34 11.16 -0.17
N ALA A 63 0.20 11.71 0.25
CA ALA A 63 -0.92 10.93 0.79
C ALA A 63 -1.96 10.56 -0.28
N GLU A 64 -1.83 11.05 -1.50
CA GLU A 64 -2.83 10.88 -2.56
C GLU A 64 -3.02 9.41 -2.95
N ILE A 65 -4.24 9.07 -3.38
CA ILE A 65 -4.55 7.74 -3.90
C ILE A 65 -3.67 7.47 -5.14
N GLY A 66 -3.02 6.31 -5.17
CA GLY A 66 -2.16 5.90 -6.29
C GLY A 66 -0.71 6.38 -6.21
N SER A 67 -0.34 7.24 -5.25
CA SER A 67 1.05 7.72 -5.12
C SER A 67 2.02 6.71 -4.50
N GLY A 68 1.56 5.51 -4.17
CA GLY A 68 2.37 4.50 -3.45
C GLY A 68 3.66 4.12 -4.16
N GLN A 69 3.66 3.95 -5.48
CA GLN A 69 4.89 3.62 -6.23
C GLN A 69 5.90 4.75 -6.17
N GLU A 70 5.48 5.98 -6.49
CA GLU A 70 6.36 7.15 -6.43
C GLU A 70 6.94 7.36 -5.03
N ASN A 71 6.11 7.22 -4.00
CA ASN A 71 6.54 7.28 -2.61
C ASN A 71 7.59 6.19 -2.30
N THR A 72 7.34 4.95 -2.73
CA THR A 72 8.25 3.82 -2.51
C THR A 72 9.62 4.11 -3.13
N ASP A 73 9.66 4.59 -4.37
CA ASP A 73 10.88 4.94 -5.09
C ASP A 73 11.65 6.06 -4.37
N LEU A 74 10.95 7.12 -3.93
CA LEU A 74 11.53 8.24 -3.19
C LEU A 74 12.12 7.79 -1.85
N ILE A 75 11.44 6.89 -1.13
CA ILE A 75 11.90 6.39 0.15
C ILE A 75 13.14 5.52 -0.01
N ILE A 76 13.16 4.63 -0.99
CA ILE A 76 14.34 3.81 -1.30
C ILE A 76 15.53 4.71 -1.65
N GLN A 77 15.33 5.69 -2.53
CA GLN A 77 16.37 6.63 -2.90
C GLN A 77 16.85 7.47 -1.70
N GLY A 78 15.94 7.86 -0.81
CA GLY A 78 16.25 8.55 0.43
C GLY A 78 17.11 7.70 1.37
N ASN A 79 16.74 6.43 1.60
CA ASN A 79 17.53 5.51 2.43
C ASN A 79 18.95 5.29 1.90
N LEU A 80 19.15 5.27 0.58
CA LEU A 80 20.47 5.14 -0.04
C LEU A 80 21.35 6.38 0.19
N ASN A 81 20.77 7.56 0.36
CA ASN A 81 21.48 8.84 0.46
C ASN A 81 21.48 9.44 1.88
N ASP A 82 20.61 8.98 2.76
CA ASP A 82 20.50 9.49 4.13
C ASP A 82 21.57 8.82 5.02
N ASN A 83 22.28 9.62 5.79
CA ASN A 83 23.25 9.17 6.80
C ASN A 83 22.69 9.23 8.22
N SER A 84 21.40 9.40 8.38
CA SER A 84 20.76 9.40 9.69
C SER A 84 20.83 7.99 10.31
N ILE A 85 20.73 7.93 11.63
CA ILE A 85 20.84 6.67 12.38
C ILE A 85 19.60 6.56 13.26
N ASN A 86 18.51 6.03 12.71
CA ASN A 86 17.27 5.79 13.46
C ASN A 86 17.02 4.30 13.76
N GLY A 87 18.06 3.49 13.74
CA GLY A 87 17.98 2.06 14.04
C GLY A 87 18.12 1.15 12.83
N ILE A 88 18.21 1.70 11.63
CA ILE A 88 18.52 0.98 10.40
C ILE A 88 19.83 1.55 9.84
N GLU A 89 20.75 0.68 9.48
CA GLU A 89 22.00 1.11 8.85
C GLU A 89 21.70 1.65 7.45
N HIS A 90 22.32 2.77 7.11
CA HIS A 90 22.25 3.35 5.77
C HIS A 90 22.61 2.31 4.69
N GLY A 91 21.78 2.18 3.68
CA GLY A 91 21.93 1.17 2.64
C GLY A 91 21.62 -0.27 3.05
N ASN A 92 21.07 -0.49 4.24
CA ASN A 92 20.57 -1.79 4.66
C ASN A 92 19.29 -2.14 3.89
N ASP A 93 19.20 -3.36 3.37
CA ASP A 93 18.06 -3.84 2.58
C ASP A 93 16.92 -4.44 3.44
N ASN A 94 17.04 -4.42 4.77
CA ASN A 94 16.10 -5.03 5.69
C ASN A 94 15.06 -4.02 6.23
N TYR A 95 14.39 -3.30 5.34
CA TYR A 95 13.30 -2.40 5.68
C TYR A 95 12.14 -2.53 4.67
N ALA A 96 10.96 -2.05 5.06
CA ALA A 96 9.70 -2.29 4.38
C ALA A 96 9.75 -2.06 2.86
N PHE A 97 10.25 -0.91 2.43
CA PHE A 97 10.21 -0.52 1.02
C PHE A 97 11.17 -1.34 0.15
N LYS A 98 12.39 -1.61 0.65
CA LYS A 98 13.34 -2.43 -0.11
C LYS A 98 12.90 -3.89 -0.19
N ILE A 99 12.30 -4.41 0.86
CA ILE A 99 11.71 -5.75 0.86
C ILE A 99 10.60 -5.85 -0.20
N VAL A 100 9.75 -4.83 -0.32
CA VAL A 100 8.65 -4.82 -1.28
C VAL A 100 9.14 -4.56 -2.72
N ASP A 101 10.14 -3.71 -2.90
CA ASP A 101 10.77 -3.45 -4.20
C ASP A 101 11.41 -4.72 -4.81
N ASP A 102 12.05 -5.54 -3.98
CA ASP A 102 12.67 -6.80 -4.41
C ASP A 102 11.66 -7.98 -4.48
N LEU A 103 10.39 -7.74 -4.12
CA LEU A 103 9.40 -8.79 -3.97
C LEU A 103 8.91 -9.32 -5.32
N VAL A 104 8.94 -10.64 -5.45
CA VAL A 104 8.16 -11.37 -6.48
C VAL A 104 7.06 -12.15 -5.77
N TYR A 105 5.82 -11.70 -5.91
CA TYR A 105 4.66 -12.29 -5.25
C TYR A 105 3.50 -12.44 -6.24
N ASN A 106 2.81 -13.58 -6.21
CA ASN A 106 1.75 -13.91 -7.15
C ASN A 106 2.15 -13.73 -8.65
N ASN A 107 3.43 -14.05 -8.99
CA ASN A 107 4.04 -13.87 -10.31
C ASN A 107 4.15 -12.42 -10.79
N HIS A 108 4.13 -11.46 -9.88
CA HIS A 108 4.30 -10.03 -10.15
C HIS A 108 5.47 -9.48 -9.33
N ASN A 109 6.17 -8.49 -9.88
CA ASN A 109 7.33 -7.84 -9.28
C ASN A 109 7.24 -6.30 -9.31
N ASP A 110 6.02 -5.78 -9.41
CA ASP A 110 5.69 -4.36 -9.47
C ASP A 110 4.88 -3.92 -8.24
N TRP A 111 5.17 -4.54 -7.10
CA TRP A 111 4.54 -4.24 -5.83
C TRP A 111 5.17 -3.00 -5.18
N PHE A 112 4.34 -2.22 -4.50
CA PHE A 112 4.75 -1.07 -3.70
C PHE A 112 3.91 -0.98 -2.42
N ILE A 113 4.34 -0.14 -1.46
CA ILE A 113 3.56 0.14 -0.25
C ILE A 113 2.57 1.27 -0.56
N PRO A 114 1.26 1.08 -0.33
CA PRO A 114 0.26 2.09 -0.64
C PRO A 114 0.42 3.35 0.24
N SER A 115 -0.01 4.50 -0.29
CA SER A 115 -0.14 5.74 0.48
C SER A 115 -1.25 5.64 1.53
N SER A 116 -1.27 6.54 2.50
CA SER A 116 -2.31 6.58 3.53
C SER A 116 -3.71 6.80 2.93
N GLY A 117 -3.84 7.62 1.88
CA GLY A 117 -5.10 7.78 1.15
C GLY A 117 -5.52 6.51 0.42
N SER A 118 -4.57 5.80 -0.22
CA SER A 118 -4.86 4.49 -0.80
C SER A 118 -5.32 3.48 0.26
N MET A 119 -4.67 3.45 1.41
CA MET A 119 -5.05 2.54 2.51
C MET A 119 -6.45 2.83 3.04
N SER A 120 -6.85 4.09 3.17
CA SER A 120 -8.24 4.45 3.54
C SER A 120 -9.24 3.91 2.53
N VAL A 121 -8.94 4.02 1.24
CA VAL A 121 -9.83 3.48 0.19
C VAL A 121 -9.83 1.94 0.16
N ILE A 122 -8.70 1.28 0.46
CA ILE A 122 -8.66 -0.18 0.64
C ILE A 122 -9.57 -0.59 1.81
N TYR A 123 -9.49 0.12 2.93
CA TYR A 123 -10.36 -0.13 4.07
C TYR A 123 -11.84 0.05 3.69
N ASP A 124 -12.21 1.17 3.09
CA ASP A 124 -13.60 1.51 2.79
C ASP A 124 -14.21 0.64 1.69
N ASN A 125 -13.46 0.36 0.62
CA ASN A 125 -13.99 -0.32 -0.57
C ASN A 125 -13.83 -1.85 -0.53
N VAL A 126 -12.89 -2.37 0.25
CA VAL A 126 -12.59 -3.80 0.29
C VAL A 126 -12.85 -4.36 1.68
N HIS A 127 -12.06 -3.96 2.67
CA HIS A 127 -12.04 -4.60 3.98
C HIS A 127 -13.36 -4.46 4.74
N SER A 128 -13.92 -3.25 4.86
CA SER A 128 -15.19 -3.00 5.57
C SER A 128 -16.41 -3.67 4.92
N ASN A 129 -16.27 -4.11 3.67
CA ASN A 129 -17.30 -4.87 2.95
C ASN A 129 -17.09 -6.39 3.03
N GLY A 130 -16.13 -6.85 3.84
CA GLY A 130 -15.86 -8.26 4.07
C GLY A 130 -15.06 -8.92 2.94
N PHE A 131 -14.38 -8.14 2.11
CA PHE A 131 -13.47 -8.62 1.07
C PHE A 131 -12.01 -8.49 1.53
N GLY A 132 -11.13 -9.19 0.83
CA GLY A 132 -9.70 -9.13 1.09
C GLY A 132 -9.24 -10.12 2.15
N ASN A 133 -7.95 -10.04 2.46
CA ASN A 133 -7.25 -10.93 3.38
C ASN A 133 -6.45 -10.14 4.43
N PHE A 134 -6.90 -8.92 4.74
CA PHE A 134 -6.18 -8.02 5.66
C PHE A 134 -6.38 -8.46 7.10
N ASP A 135 -5.29 -8.51 7.85
CA ASP A 135 -5.27 -8.94 9.25
C ASP A 135 -5.70 -7.77 10.17
N GLU A 136 -6.75 -7.97 10.95
CA GLU A 136 -7.29 -6.97 11.88
C GLU A 136 -6.43 -6.78 13.14
N ASP A 137 -5.60 -7.75 13.48
CA ASP A 137 -4.69 -7.68 14.63
C ASP A 137 -3.42 -6.88 14.33
N LEU A 138 -3.21 -6.49 13.07
CA LEU A 138 -2.02 -5.80 12.65
C LEU A 138 -2.22 -4.30 12.43
N VAL A 139 -1.12 -3.58 12.59
CA VAL A 139 -0.95 -2.22 12.11
C VAL A 139 -0.03 -2.28 10.90
N TYR A 140 -0.44 -1.63 9.82
CA TYR A 140 0.27 -1.64 8.55
C TYR A 140 1.01 -0.33 8.30
N TRP A 141 2.19 -0.42 7.70
CA TRP A 141 2.90 0.73 7.18
C TRP A 141 2.20 1.33 5.96
N SER A 142 2.14 2.67 5.88
CA SER A 142 1.89 3.37 4.63
C SER A 142 3.18 3.97 4.06
N SER A 143 3.18 4.29 2.78
CA SER A 143 4.27 5.04 2.14
C SER A 143 4.19 6.55 2.37
N THR A 144 3.17 7.02 3.07
CA THR A 144 3.03 8.43 3.42
C THR A 144 3.87 8.77 4.64
N LYS A 145 4.64 9.87 4.53
CA LYS A 145 5.46 10.41 5.61
C LYS A 145 5.37 11.92 5.61
N GLN A 146 5.27 12.51 6.79
CA GLN A 146 5.35 13.95 7.00
C GLN A 146 6.40 14.27 8.07
N GLY A 147 7.38 15.08 7.71
CA GLY A 147 8.49 15.42 8.58
C GLY A 147 9.23 14.17 9.06
N TYR A 148 9.18 13.87 10.35
CA TYR A 148 9.88 12.74 10.97
C TYR A 148 9.05 11.46 11.10
N PHE A 149 7.77 11.50 10.77
CA PHE A 149 6.83 10.45 11.14
C PHE A 149 6.16 9.84 9.91
N PRO A 150 6.34 8.54 9.68
CA PRO A 150 5.51 7.79 8.73
C PRO A 150 4.10 7.63 9.27
N TYR A 151 3.15 7.43 8.37
CA TYR A 151 1.79 7.06 8.73
C TYR A 151 1.63 5.54 8.77
N VAL A 152 0.80 5.10 9.68
CA VAL A 152 0.36 3.70 9.85
C VAL A 152 -1.16 3.64 9.90
N MET A 153 -1.73 2.46 9.67
CA MET A 153 -3.19 2.24 9.72
C MET A 153 -3.52 0.87 10.30
N SER A 154 -4.54 0.81 11.15
CA SER A 154 -5.15 -0.43 11.60
C SER A 154 -6.41 -0.72 10.77
N PHE A 155 -6.63 -2.00 10.46
CA PHE A 155 -7.81 -2.46 9.75
C PHE A 155 -8.83 -3.12 10.69
N ASP A 156 -8.63 -3.06 12.00
CA ASP A 156 -9.54 -3.60 13.00
C ASP A 156 -10.93 -2.94 12.92
N LEU A 157 -11.92 -3.72 12.50
CA LEU A 157 -13.32 -3.28 12.35
C LEU A 157 -13.99 -2.98 13.70
N SER A 158 -13.48 -3.49 14.82
CA SER A 158 -14.01 -3.23 16.15
C SER A 158 -13.65 -1.85 16.68
N LEU A 159 -12.63 -1.21 16.10
CA LEU A 159 -12.20 0.12 16.50
C LEU A 159 -13.07 1.19 15.82
N GLY A 160 -13.58 2.12 16.58
CA GLY A 160 -14.34 3.25 16.03
C GLY A 160 -13.52 4.22 15.17
N TRP A 161 -12.22 3.99 15.06
CA TRP A 161 -11.26 4.73 14.23
C TRP A 161 -10.50 3.81 13.25
N GLY A 162 -10.96 2.58 13.06
CA GLY A 162 -10.42 1.69 12.02
C GLY A 162 -10.45 2.36 10.66
N GLY A 163 -9.46 2.10 9.84
CA GLY A 163 -9.30 2.76 8.54
C GLY A 163 -8.80 4.20 8.60
N GLN A 164 -8.53 4.75 9.78
CA GLN A 164 -7.87 6.05 9.92
C GLN A 164 -6.36 5.89 10.08
N SER A 165 -5.61 6.74 9.39
CA SER A 165 -4.16 6.77 9.53
C SER A 165 -3.75 7.58 10.77
N PHE A 166 -2.68 7.14 11.42
CA PHE A 166 -2.05 7.84 12.53
C PHE A 166 -0.52 7.79 12.41
N LEU A 167 0.15 8.62 13.21
CA LEU A 167 1.60 8.75 13.12
C LEU A 167 2.30 7.56 13.80
N GLY A 168 3.26 6.96 13.10
CA GLY A 168 4.19 5.98 13.63
C GLY A 168 5.60 6.54 13.78
N ALA A 169 6.50 5.77 14.37
CA ALA A 169 7.92 6.09 14.39
C ALA A 169 8.69 5.10 13.50
N CYS A 170 9.67 5.59 12.73
CA CYS A 170 10.49 4.75 11.84
C CYS A 170 11.14 3.55 12.54
N THR A 171 11.40 3.67 13.84
CA THR A 171 11.96 2.60 14.69
C THR A 171 10.97 1.53 15.11
N GLN A 172 9.68 1.74 14.92
CA GLN A 172 8.67 0.71 15.14
C GLN A 172 8.75 -0.34 14.04
N VAL A 173 8.15 -1.50 14.30
CA VAL A 173 7.98 -2.56 13.32
C VAL A 173 6.49 -2.85 13.17
N ASN A 174 6.02 -2.86 11.92
CA ASN A 174 4.63 -3.09 11.58
C ASN A 174 4.50 -4.04 10.38
N GLY A 175 3.29 -4.52 10.14
CA GLY A 175 2.98 -5.39 9.02
C GLY A 175 3.06 -4.68 7.66
N LEU A 176 3.11 -5.47 6.61
CA LEU A 176 3.10 -5.00 5.23
C LEU A 176 1.77 -5.30 4.55
N LEU A 177 1.21 -4.27 3.96
CA LEU A 177 0.17 -4.33 2.96
C LEU A 177 0.78 -3.82 1.66
N ILE A 178 0.63 -4.57 0.59
CA ILE A 178 1.22 -4.25 -0.71
C ILE A 178 0.15 -3.96 -1.75
N ALA A 179 0.47 -3.08 -2.68
CA ALA A 179 -0.40 -2.71 -3.79
C ALA A 179 0.39 -2.69 -5.10
N ARG A 180 -0.34 -2.74 -6.21
CA ARG A 180 0.21 -2.54 -7.55
C ARG A 180 -0.80 -1.86 -8.47
N LYS A 181 -0.31 -1.22 -9.54
CA LYS A 181 -1.14 -0.64 -10.60
C LYS A 181 -1.17 -1.60 -11.80
N VAL A 182 -2.37 -1.90 -12.26
CA VAL A 182 -2.57 -2.74 -13.46
C VAL A 182 -3.16 -1.88 -14.57
N SER A 183 -2.36 -1.64 -15.61
CA SER A 183 -2.81 -0.98 -16.84
C SER A 183 -3.56 -1.96 -17.74
N GLN A 184 -4.48 -1.44 -18.53
CA GLN A 184 -5.30 -2.21 -19.47
C GLN A 184 -4.72 -2.15 -20.89
#